data_9e1eb60fb700ee5d10180f805b9c6e6e
#
_entry.id   9e1eb60fb700ee5d10180f805b9c6e6e
#
_cell.length_a   1.000
_cell.length_b   1.000
_cell.length_c   1.000
_cell.angle_alpha   90.00
_cell.angle_beta   90.00
_cell.angle_gamma   90.00
#
_symmetry.space_group_name_H-M   'P 1'
#
loop_
_entity.id
_entity.type
_entity.pdbx_description
1 polymer ?
#
loop_
_entity_poly.entity_id
_entity_poly.type
_entity_poly.pdbx_seq_one_letter_code
_entity_poly.pdbx_strand_id
1 'polypeptide(L)'
;MTPKNPRPRCRTTSTGRKWRAAPLPDGHGYTIRRQSENNGRTYFYSASRIGDRIVRSSLPYTVSLSQVLNADRNFLWFMGSVTLLLCLVGYYVVRQFTKNMVQMEATLAERDREHAAALHEEQEKIRIKRQLTNNINHELKTPVSSIHGYLETLIANPHIDAATQRAFLEKCFTQSERLRQLLQDVSSITRLDEGGQMIDRTEVDLRALIGEVITDTAPESARRGFTVHWTCDRPLTVEGNEGLLYSVFRNLTDNALNYSGGNRIDIALTDETDDRYEFSFSDNGTGVNPEHLPYLFERFYRIDKGRSRRAGGTGLGLAIVRNAILFHGGRIEVANRPEGGLVFRFSIAKKGEAKR
;
A
#
# COMPACT_ATOMS: atom_id res chain seq x y z
N MET A 1 80.93 -51.66 -28.69
CA MET A 1 82.03 -52.01 -27.75
C MET A 1 82.03 -51.06 -26.60
N THR A 2 81.48 -51.44 -25.51
CA THR A 2 81.51 -50.64 -24.27
C THR A 2 82.86 -50.76 -23.62
N PRO A 3 83.57 -49.64 -23.33
CA PRO A 3 84.90 -49.74 -22.70
C PRO A 3 84.68 -50.28 -21.25
N LYS A 4 85.38 -51.36 -20.96
CA LYS A 4 85.50 -51.91 -19.61
C LYS A 4 86.01 -50.80 -18.70
N ASN A 5 85.26 -50.51 -17.74
CA ASN A 5 85.46 -49.47 -16.77
C ASN A 5 86.50 -49.93 -15.68
N PRO A 6 87.73 -49.42 -15.69
CA PRO A 6 88.66 -49.70 -14.61
C PRO A 6 88.30 -48.90 -13.40
N ARG A 7 88.34 -49.53 -12.28
CA ARG A 7 88.12 -48.95 -10.97
C ARG A 7 88.94 -47.66 -10.79
N PRO A 8 88.36 -46.57 -10.34
CA PRO A 8 89.09 -45.34 -10.15
C PRO A 8 90.16 -45.57 -9.03
N ARG A 9 91.47 -45.52 -9.45
CA ARG A 9 92.54 -45.45 -8.51
C ARG A 9 92.52 -44.06 -7.85
N CYS A 10 91.93 -43.96 -6.67
CA CYS A 10 92.09 -42.74 -5.89
C CYS A 10 93.52 -42.73 -5.28
N ARG A 11 94.24 -41.65 -5.60
CA ARG A 11 95.45 -41.35 -4.85
C ARG A 11 95.10 -41.14 -3.38
N THR A 12 95.83 -41.79 -2.47
CA THR A 12 95.70 -41.48 -1.06
C THR A 12 96.17 -40.06 -0.82
N THR A 13 95.35 -39.27 -0.17
CA THR A 13 95.79 -38.03 0.46
C THR A 13 96.60 -38.37 1.71
N SER A 14 97.48 -37.47 2.14
CA SER A 14 98.46 -37.63 3.23
C SER A 14 97.90 -38.15 4.54
N THR A 15 96.59 -38.20 4.69
CA THR A 15 95.91 -38.69 5.95
C THR A 15 95.45 -40.16 5.84
N GLY A 16 95.82 -40.91 4.81
CA GLY A 16 95.52 -42.35 4.76
C GLY A 16 94.06 -42.78 4.60
N ARG A 17 93.14 -41.90 4.51
CA ARG A 17 91.75 -42.26 4.23
C ARG A 17 91.48 -42.49 2.77
N LYS A 18 91.31 -43.75 2.43
CA LYS A 18 90.96 -44.16 1.04
C LYS A 18 89.63 -43.56 0.63
N TRP A 19 89.65 -42.96 -0.51
CA TRP A 19 88.46 -42.61 -1.24
C TRP A 19 87.58 -43.85 -1.49
N ARG A 20 86.47 -44.00 -0.84
CA ARG A 20 85.43 -44.93 -1.33
C ARG A 20 84.56 -44.17 -2.33
N ALA A 21 84.88 -44.20 -3.60
CA ALA A 21 83.90 -43.94 -4.65
C ALA A 21 82.96 -45.11 -4.62
N ALA A 22 81.69 -44.88 -4.41
CA ALA A 22 80.68 -45.91 -4.67
C ALA A 22 80.81 -46.27 -6.14
N PRO A 23 80.93 -47.54 -6.54
CA PRO A 23 81.03 -47.94 -7.95
C PRO A 23 79.68 -47.64 -8.56
N LEU A 24 79.61 -46.54 -9.31
CA LEU A 24 78.49 -46.32 -10.21
C LEU A 24 78.75 -47.12 -11.51
N PRO A 25 77.73 -47.77 -12.06
CA PRO A 25 77.83 -48.62 -13.25
C PRO A 25 78.44 -47.94 -14.45
N ASP A 26 78.41 -46.63 -14.51
CA ASP A 26 78.77 -45.83 -15.72
C ASP A 26 80.17 -45.16 -15.62
N GLY A 27 81.01 -45.53 -14.68
CA GLY A 27 82.40 -45.02 -14.61
C GLY A 27 82.52 -43.56 -14.12
N HIS A 28 81.49 -43.01 -13.58
CA HIS A 28 81.48 -41.68 -12.99
C HIS A 28 81.34 -41.75 -11.50
N GLY A 29 82.04 -40.92 -10.77
CA GLY A 29 81.93 -40.78 -9.32
C GLY A 29 81.78 -39.31 -8.99
N TYR A 30 80.91 -39.02 -8.05
CA TYR A 30 80.74 -37.66 -7.53
C TYR A 30 80.63 -37.64 -6.02
N THR A 31 80.94 -36.51 -5.41
CA THR A 31 80.68 -36.25 -4.05
C THR A 31 80.11 -34.82 -3.91
N ILE A 32 79.00 -34.73 -3.24
CA ILE A 32 78.26 -33.49 -3.20
C ILE A 32 78.89 -32.46 -2.26
N ARG A 33 79.67 -32.90 -1.26
CA ARG A 33 80.20 -31.98 -0.24
C ARG A 33 81.46 -32.57 0.41
N ARG A 34 82.63 -31.97 0.10
CA ARG A 34 83.89 -32.32 0.77
C ARG A 34 84.71 -31.07 0.99
N GLN A 35 85.26 -30.98 2.22
CA GLN A 35 86.19 -29.96 2.58
C GLN A 35 87.57 -30.27 2.01
N SER A 36 88.21 -29.31 1.38
CA SER A 36 89.55 -29.43 0.86
C SER A 36 90.52 -29.23 2.03
N GLU A 37 91.50 -30.22 2.21
CA GLU A 37 92.48 -30.15 3.24
C GLU A 37 93.50 -29.03 3.03
N ASN A 38 93.71 -28.56 1.76
CA ASN A 38 94.70 -27.54 1.45
C ASN A 38 94.23 -26.10 1.74
N ASN A 39 92.95 -25.84 1.74
CA ASN A 39 92.41 -24.46 1.80
C ASN A 39 91.15 -24.37 2.69
N GLY A 40 90.76 -25.45 3.32
CA GLY A 40 89.59 -25.48 4.25
C GLY A 40 88.21 -25.20 3.56
N ARG A 41 88.12 -24.99 2.24
CA ARG A 41 86.88 -24.71 1.52
C ARG A 41 86.19 -25.99 1.13
N THR A 42 84.91 -25.96 1.02
CA THR A 42 84.11 -27.10 0.59
C THR A 42 83.91 -27.03 -0.92
N TYR A 43 84.10 -28.17 -1.57
CA TYR A 43 83.96 -28.32 -3.02
C TYR A 43 83.00 -29.46 -3.37
N PHE A 44 82.36 -29.31 -4.49
CA PHE A 44 81.69 -30.38 -5.20
C PHE A 44 82.74 -31.04 -6.12
N TYR A 45 82.89 -32.32 -6.05
CA TYR A 45 83.85 -33.09 -6.86
C TYR A 45 83.11 -34.05 -7.75
N SER A 46 83.49 -34.04 -9.01
CA SER A 46 83.09 -35.04 -10.00
C SER A 46 84.34 -35.69 -10.56
N ALA A 47 84.34 -36.98 -10.72
CA ALA A 47 85.42 -37.72 -11.31
C ALA A 47 84.87 -38.63 -12.40
N SER A 48 85.43 -38.53 -13.58
CA SER A 48 85.09 -39.34 -14.76
C SER A 48 86.35 -40.06 -15.29
N ARG A 49 86.17 -41.27 -15.65
CA ARG A 49 87.25 -42.03 -16.24
C ARG A 49 87.22 -41.85 -17.75
N ILE A 50 88.37 -41.43 -18.36
CA ILE A 50 88.59 -41.31 -19.80
C ILE A 50 89.79 -42.17 -20.15
N GLY A 51 89.57 -43.31 -20.76
CA GLY A 51 90.63 -44.30 -21.05
C GLY A 51 91.24 -44.82 -19.76
N ASP A 52 92.60 -44.74 -19.69
CA ASP A 52 93.34 -45.19 -18.47
C ASP A 52 93.55 -44.06 -17.42
N ARG A 53 93.01 -42.88 -17.67
CA ARG A 53 93.18 -41.73 -16.76
C ARG A 53 91.86 -41.36 -16.10
N ILE A 54 91.97 -40.90 -14.87
CA ILE A 54 90.81 -40.33 -14.12
C ILE A 54 90.95 -38.80 -14.15
N VAL A 55 89.98 -38.15 -14.76
CA VAL A 55 89.86 -36.69 -14.76
C VAL A 55 88.98 -36.32 -13.59
N ARG A 56 89.51 -35.45 -12.78
CA ARG A 56 88.76 -34.93 -11.61
C ARG A 56 88.43 -33.44 -11.82
N SER A 57 87.17 -33.07 -11.74
CA SER A 57 86.74 -31.71 -11.75
C SER A 57 86.27 -31.33 -10.36
N SER A 58 86.61 -30.13 -9.92
CA SER A 58 86.14 -29.60 -8.65
C SER A 58 85.56 -28.21 -8.82
N LEU A 59 84.37 -28.01 -8.34
CA LEU A 59 83.71 -26.70 -8.30
C LEU A 59 83.62 -26.24 -6.82
N PRO A 60 84.11 -25.03 -6.51
CA PRO A 60 83.98 -24.55 -5.15
C PRO A 60 82.48 -24.42 -4.79
N TYR A 61 82.14 -24.95 -3.64
CA TYR A 61 80.80 -24.82 -3.11
C TYR A 61 80.64 -23.42 -2.51
N THR A 62 80.64 -22.39 -3.34
CA THR A 62 80.61 -20.99 -2.92
C THR A 62 79.24 -20.37 -3.15
N VAL A 63 78.25 -21.18 -3.49
CA VAL A 63 76.86 -20.64 -3.54
C VAL A 63 76.50 -20.35 -2.11
N SER A 64 76.55 -19.09 -1.74
CA SER A 64 76.11 -18.67 -0.41
C SER A 64 74.60 -18.91 -0.40
N LEU A 65 74.19 -19.92 0.38
CA LEU A 65 72.79 -20.30 0.59
C LEU A 65 71.97 -19.09 0.99
N SER A 66 72.65 -18.10 1.61
CA SER A 66 72.07 -16.83 2.00
C SER A 66 71.62 -15.94 0.82
N GLN A 67 72.38 -15.97 -0.34
CA GLN A 67 72.00 -15.19 -1.49
C GLN A 67 70.78 -15.80 -2.20
N VAL A 68 70.73 -17.11 -2.33
CA VAL A 68 69.60 -17.85 -2.87
C VAL A 68 68.38 -17.66 -1.97
N LEU A 69 68.52 -17.86 -0.66
CA LEU A 69 67.44 -17.68 0.29
C LEU A 69 66.95 -16.23 0.42
N ASN A 70 67.82 -15.22 0.21
CA ASN A 70 67.41 -13.83 0.22
C ASN A 70 66.59 -13.44 -1.05
N ALA A 71 67.03 -13.95 -2.23
CA ALA A 71 66.25 -13.78 -3.45
C ALA A 71 64.88 -14.45 -3.36
N ASP A 72 64.83 -15.68 -2.87
CA ASP A 72 63.56 -16.40 -2.67
C ASP A 72 62.70 -15.73 -1.60
N ARG A 73 63.29 -15.18 -0.54
CA ARG A 73 62.56 -14.43 0.48
C ARG A 73 61.90 -13.18 -0.07
N ASN A 74 62.56 -12.40 -0.91
CA ASN A 74 62.00 -11.22 -1.53
C ASN A 74 60.86 -11.58 -2.51
N PHE A 75 61.01 -12.68 -3.25
CA PHE A 75 59.95 -13.22 -4.10
C PHE A 75 58.73 -13.67 -3.29
N LEU A 76 58.94 -14.36 -2.17
CA LEU A 76 57.86 -14.77 -1.27
C LEU A 76 57.12 -13.57 -0.65
N TRP A 77 57.84 -12.52 -0.25
CA TRP A 77 57.21 -11.28 0.21
C TRP A 77 56.43 -10.60 -0.90
N PHE A 78 56.95 -10.55 -2.13
CA PHE A 78 56.21 -10.01 -3.29
C PHE A 78 54.96 -10.81 -3.58
N MET A 79 55.05 -12.12 -3.65
CA MET A 79 53.86 -12.99 -3.86
C MET A 79 52.87 -12.85 -2.74
N GLY A 80 53.28 -12.77 -1.49
CA GLY A 80 52.43 -12.55 -0.33
C GLY A 80 51.69 -11.22 -0.43
N SER A 81 52.38 -10.15 -0.81
CA SER A 81 51.74 -8.81 -0.93
C SER A 81 50.73 -8.76 -2.04
N VAL A 82 51.00 -9.38 -3.20
CA VAL A 82 50.09 -9.50 -4.34
C VAL A 82 48.83 -10.30 -3.92
N THR A 83 49.03 -11.43 -3.25
CA THR A 83 47.92 -12.26 -2.77
C THR A 83 47.06 -11.49 -1.78
N LEU A 84 47.69 -10.79 -0.81
CA LEU A 84 46.96 -9.96 0.16
C LEU A 84 46.14 -8.86 -0.53
N LEU A 85 46.76 -8.19 -1.55
CA LEU A 85 46.05 -7.15 -2.32
C LEU A 85 44.85 -7.73 -3.07
N LEU A 86 44.99 -8.89 -3.71
CA LEU A 86 43.90 -9.58 -4.42
C LEU A 86 42.78 -9.98 -3.43
N CYS A 87 43.16 -10.48 -2.24
CA CYS A 87 42.17 -10.80 -1.20
C CYS A 87 41.41 -9.56 -0.71
N LEU A 88 42.10 -8.43 -0.52
CA LEU A 88 41.46 -7.17 -0.10
C LEU A 88 40.52 -6.63 -1.19
N VAL A 89 40.95 -6.67 -2.46
CA VAL A 89 40.08 -6.27 -3.58
C VAL A 89 38.88 -7.20 -3.69
N GLY A 90 39.10 -8.52 -3.61
CA GLY A 90 38.02 -9.51 -3.62
C GLY A 90 37.03 -9.28 -2.48
N TYR A 91 37.53 -9.07 -1.26
CA TYR A 91 36.69 -8.74 -0.10
C TYR A 91 35.86 -7.46 -0.30
N TYR A 92 36.51 -6.41 -0.82
CA TYR A 92 35.83 -5.15 -1.12
C TYR A 92 34.72 -5.30 -2.13
N VAL A 93 35.01 -6.01 -3.24
CA VAL A 93 34.02 -6.28 -4.30
C VAL A 93 32.84 -7.09 -3.78
N VAL A 94 33.11 -8.18 -3.04
CA VAL A 94 32.06 -9.02 -2.44
C VAL A 94 31.22 -8.19 -1.47
N ARG A 95 31.87 -7.42 -0.59
CA ARG A 95 31.18 -6.56 0.37
C ARG A 95 30.28 -5.53 -0.31
N GLN A 96 30.78 -4.88 -1.36
CA GLN A 96 30.02 -3.88 -2.13
C GLN A 96 28.84 -4.54 -2.85
N PHE A 97 29.07 -5.70 -3.46
CA PHE A 97 28.03 -6.46 -4.13
C PHE A 97 26.93 -6.92 -3.16
N THR A 98 27.33 -7.46 -2.00
CA THR A 98 26.35 -7.87 -0.97
C THR A 98 25.55 -6.69 -0.46
N LYS A 99 26.21 -5.54 -0.23
CA LYS A 99 25.49 -4.31 0.19
C LYS A 99 24.47 -3.86 -0.87
N ASN A 100 24.85 -3.87 -2.13
CA ASN A 100 23.94 -3.50 -3.22
C ASN A 100 22.78 -4.50 -3.36
N MET A 101 23.04 -5.79 -3.20
CA MET A 101 22.00 -6.84 -3.21
C MET A 101 20.99 -6.63 -2.10
N VAL A 102 21.45 -6.43 -0.86
CA VAL A 102 20.56 -6.17 0.30
C VAL A 102 19.73 -4.90 0.10
N GLN A 103 20.34 -3.83 -0.44
CA GLN A 103 19.60 -2.62 -0.76
C GLN A 103 18.55 -2.85 -1.86
N MET A 104 18.90 -3.61 -2.89
CA MET A 104 17.96 -3.95 -3.97
C MET A 104 16.80 -4.81 -3.47
N GLU A 105 17.07 -5.81 -2.62
CA GLU A 105 16.00 -6.60 -1.98
C GLU A 105 15.09 -5.75 -1.11
N ALA A 106 15.64 -4.81 -0.34
CA ALA A 106 14.85 -3.90 0.48
C ALA A 106 13.94 -3.00 -0.37
N THR A 107 14.46 -2.42 -1.45
CA THR A 107 13.69 -1.57 -2.37
C THR A 107 12.62 -2.35 -3.14
N LEU A 108 12.90 -3.61 -3.51
CA LEU A 108 11.90 -4.49 -4.13
C LEU A 108 10.79 -4.83 -3.15
N ALA A 109 11.15 -5.21 -1.92
CA ALA A 109 10.16 -5.51 -0.87
C ALA A 109 9.27 -4.31 -0.52
N GLU A 110 9.81 -3.10 -0.55
CA GLU A 110 9.04 -1.87 -0.34
C GLU A 110 8.07 -1.62 -1.50
N ARG A 111 8.52 -1.73 -2.76
CA ARG A 111 7.66 -1.64 -3.95
C ARG A 111 6.57 -2.69 -3.97
N ASP A 112 6.88 -3.93 -3.61
CA ASP A 112 5.89 -5.00 -3.55
C ASP A 112 4.82 -4.71 -2.50
N ARG A 113 5.18 -4.11 -1.36
CA ARG A 113 4.22 -3.67 -0.34
C ARG A 113 3.34 -2.52 -0.84
N GLU A 114 3.92 -1.52 -1.50
CA GLU A 114 3.17 -0.41 -2.10
C GLU A 114 2.19 -0.92 -3.18
N HIS A 115 2.65 -1.80 -4.06
CA HIS A 115 1.80 -2.43 -5.07
C HIS A 115 0.69 -3.28 -4.45
N ALA A 116 1.00 -4.08 -3.41
CA ALA A 116 -0.01 -4.87 -2.72
C ALA A 116 -1.05 -3.98 -2.02
N ALA A 117 -0.65 -2.87 -1.41
CA ALA A 117 -1.55 -1.91 -0.81
C ALA A 117 -2.45 -1.23 -1.86
N ALA A 118 -1.88 -0.80 -2.99
CA ALA A 118 -2.63 -0.20 -4.09
C ALA A 118 -3.63 -1.18 -4.71
N LEU A 119 -3.23 -2.43 -4.93
CA LEU A 119 -4.13 -3.49 -5.42
C LEU A 119 -5.27 -3.79 -4.44
N HIS A 120 -4.96 -3.81 -3.14
CA HIS A 120 -5.98 -4.01 -2.11
C HIS A 120 -7.00 -2.86 -2.11
N GLU A 121 -6.54 -1.62 -2.20
CA GLU A 121 -7.40 -0.44 -2.29
C GLU A 121 -8.29 -0.49 -3.55
N GLU A 122 -7.73 -0.87 -4.70
CA GLU A 122 -8.49 -1.01 -5.96
C GLU A 122 -9.54 -2.13 -5.85
N GLN A 123 -9.18 -3.27 -5.26
CA GLN A 123 -10.12 -4.38 -5.04
C GLN A 123 -11.28 -3.98 -4.12
N GLU A 124 -11.01 -3.21 -3.06
CA GLU A 124 -12.06 -2.70 -2.18
C GLU A 124 -12.97 -1.70 -2.90
N LYS A 125 -12.43 -0.81 -3.73
CA LYS A 125 -13.24 0.09 -4.59
C LYS A 125 -14.15 -0.71 -5.53
N ILE A 126 -13.63 -1.75 -6.18
CA ILE A 126 -14.42 -2.63 -7.07
C ILE A 126 -15.50 -3.36 -6.27
N ARG A 127 -15.18 -3.87 -5.09
CA ARG A 127 -16.12 -4.57 -4.20
C ARG A 127 -17.27 -3.65 -3.80
N ILE A 128 -16.96 -2.44 -3.33
CA ILE A 128 -17.95 -1.43 -2.96
C ILE A 128 -18.84 -1.07 -4.15
N LYS A 129 -18.25 -0.89 -5.35
CA LYS A 129 -19.00 -0.59 -6.58
C LYS A 129 -19.95 -1.74 -6.97
N ARG A 130 -19.51 -2.99 -6.87
CA ARG A 130 -20.36 -4.18 -7.12
C ARG A 130 -21.50 -4.27 -6.11
N GLN A 131 -21.22 -4.05 -4.84
CA GLN A 131 -22.23 -4.06 -3.79
C GLN A 131 -23.27 -2.95 -4.01
N LEU A 132 -22.84 -1.75 -4.39
CA LEU A 132 -23.71 -0.64 -4.76
C LEU A 132 -24.63 -1.05 -5.92
N THR A 133 -24.08 -1.59 -7.01
CA THR A 133 -24.87 -2.03 -8.19
C THR A 133 -25.90 -3.11 -7.82
N ASN A 134 -25.50 -4.09 -7.02
CA ASN A 134 -26.42 -5.14 -6.59
C ASN A 134 -27.56 -4.60 -5.73
N ASN A 135 -27.25 -3.71 -4.80
CA ASN A 135 -28.25 -3.09 -3.94
C ASN A 135 -29.23 -2.19 -4.73
N ILE A 136 -28.70 -1.42 -5.70
CA ILE A 136 -29.53 -0.62 -6.63
C ILE A 136 -30.50 -1.53 -7.38
N ASN A 137 -30.02 -2.62 -7.99
CA ASN A 137 -30.86 -3.54 -8.73
C ASN A 137 -32.00 -4.13 -7.85
N HIS A 138 -31.67 -4.47 -6.61
CA HIS A 138 -32.67 -4.95 -5.66
C HIS A 138 -33.73 -3.90 -5.29
N GLU A 139 -33.29 -2.65 -5.01
CA GLU A 139 -34.20 -1.56 -4.65
C GLU A 139 -35.01 -1.04 -5.84
N LEU A 140 -34.52 -1.19 -7.09
CA LEU A 140 -35.27 -0.89 -8.32
C LEU A 140 -36.31 -1.97 -8.64
N LYS A 141 -35.96 -3.24 -8.46
CA LYS A 141 -36.85 -4.37 -8.80
C LYS A 141 -38.17 -4.33 -8.04
N THR A 142 -38.12 -3.96 -6.75
CA THR A 142 -39.29 -3.97 -5.88
C THR A 142 -40.40 -3.00 -6.34
N PRO A 143 -40.14 -1.68 -6.54
CA PRO A 143 -41.16 -0.75 -7.03
C PRO A 143 -41.65 -1.09 -8.44
N VAL A 144 -40.74 -1.50 -9.33
CA VAL A 144 -41.10 -1.92 -10.71
C VAL A 144 -42.05 -3.11 -10.70
N SER A 145 -41.76 -4.16 -9.92
CA SER A 145 -42.63 -5.32 -9.81
C SER A 145 -43.98 -4.97 -9.17
N SER A 146 -44.01 -4.03 -8.23
CA SER A 146 -45.25 -3.58 -7.60
C SER A 146 -46.12 -2.81 -8.57
N ILE A 147 -45.54 -1.86 -9.34
CA ILE A 147 -46.25 -1.12 -10.41
C ILE A 147 -46.82 -2.10 -11.42
N HIS A 148 -45.96 -3.02 -11.93
CA HIS A 148 -46.39 -4.01 -12.91
C HIS A 148 -47.56 -4.84 -12.39
N GLY A 149 -47.49 -5.38 -11.17
CA GLY A 149 -48.57 -6.21 -10.61
C GLY A 149 -49.88 -5.46 -10.43
N TYR A 150 -49.88 -4.19 -9.98
CA TYR A 150 -51.10 -3.38 -9.90
C TYR A 150 -51.69 -3.09 -11.28
N LEU A 151 -50.84 -2.75 -12.25
CA LEU A 151 -51.32 -2.50 -13.64
C LEU A 151 -51.86 -3.77 -14.30
N GLU A 152 -51.16 -4.92 -14.12
CA GLU A 152 -51.61 -6.23 -14.60
C GLU A 152 -52.98 -6.60 -14.01
N THR A 153 -53.19 -6.37 -12.71
CA THR A 153 -54.47 -6.61 -12.05
C THR A 153 -55.60 -5.70 -12.59
N LEU A 154 -55.27 -4.43 -12.84
CA LEU A 154 -56.25 -3.48 -13.45
C LEU A 154 -56.62 -3.89 -14.84
N ILE A 155 -55.65 -4.32 -15.67
CA ILE A 155 -55.90 -4.75 -17.06
C ILE A 155 -56.69 -6.06 -17.11
N ALA A 156 -56.36 -7.02 -16.22
CA ALA A 156 -57.02 -8.32 -16.20
C ALA A 156 -58.48 -8.27 -15.65
N ASN A 157 -58.82 -7.21 -14.90
CA ASN A 157 -60.14 -7.07 -14.26
C ASN A 157 -60.85 -5.77 -14.65
N PRO A 158 -61.45 -5.70 -15.86
CA PRO A 158 -62.13 -4.49 -16.37
C PRO A 158 -63.33 -4.01 -15.54
N HIS A 159 -63.87 -4.87 -14.66
CA HIS A 159 -65.03 -4.58 -13.83
C HIS A 159 -64.70 -4.26 -12.39
N ILE A 160 -63.41 -3.99 -12.07
CA ILE A 160 -62.98 -3.60 -10.73
C ILE A 160 -63.69 -2.29 -10.33
N ASP A 161 -64.10 -2.17 -9.08
CA ASP A 161 -64.76 -0.98 -8.60
C ASP A 161 -63.86 0.27 -8.64
N ALA A 162 -64.45 1.44 -8.85
CA ALA A 162 -63.70 2.69 -9.06
C ALA A 162 -62.80 3.06 -7.83
N ALA A 163 -63.19 2.67 -6.61
CA ALA A 163 -62.43 2.98 -5.42
C ALA A 163 -61.13 2.12 -5.37
N THR A 164 -61.25 0.84 -5.65
CA THR A 164 -60.09 -0.08 -5.77
C THR A 164 -59.19 0.30 -6.95
N GLN A 165 -59.79 0.67 -8.10
CA GLN A 165 -59.01 1.15 -9.27
C GLN A 165 -58.15 2.38 -8.87
N ARG A 166 -58.79 3.36 -8.21
CA ARG A 166 -58.11 4.57 -7.76
C ARG A 166 -57.01 4.25 -6.76
N ALA A 167 -57.26 3.37 -5.80
CA ALA A 167 -56.28 2.95 -4.80
C ALA A 167 -55.03 2.28 -5.44
N PHE A 168 -55.24 1.46 -6.53
CA PHE A 168 -54.09 0.84 -7.24
C PHE A 168 -53.34 1.88 -8.04
N LEU A 169 -53.99 2.84 -8.70
CA LEU A 169 -53.33 3.93 -9.39
C LEU A 169 -52.48 4.80 -8.45
N GLU A 170 -53.03 5.12 -7.24
CA GLU A 170 -52.31 5.86 -6.22
C GLU A 170 -51.10 5.10 -5.69
N LYS A 171 -51.19 3.76 -5.57
CA LYS A 171 -50.01 2.90 -5.24
C LYS A 171 -48.99 2.91 -6.36
N CYS A 172 -49.39 2.81 -7.63
CA CYS A 172 -48.49 2.92 -8.76
C CYS A 172 -47.77 4.25 -8.77
N PHE A 173 -48.49 5.35 -8.56
CA PHE A 173 -47.91 6.68 -8.49
C PHE A 173 -46.90 6.80 -7.39
N THR A 174 -47.23 6.33 -6.17
CA THR A 174 -46.31 6.30 -5.01
C THR A 174 -45.05 5.52 -5.30
N GLN A 175 -45.15 4.36 -5.96
CA GLN A 175 -43.98 3.57 -6.34
C GLN A 175 -43.13 4.22 -7.44
N SER A 176 -43.79 4.94 -8.38
CA SER A 176 -43.10 5.72 -9.43
C SER A 176 -42.29 6.88 -8.83
N GLU A 177 -42.88 7.63 -7.88
CA GLU A 177 -42.16 8.69 -7.15
C GLU A 177 -40.96 8.15 -6.35
N ARG A 178 -41.13 7.00 -5.70
CA ARG A 178 -40.04 6.32 -5.03
C ARG A 178 -38.91 5.93 -6.00
N LEU A 179 -39.25 5.42 -7.18
CA LEU A 179 -38.28 5.07 -8.21
C LEU A 179 -37.53 6.30 -8.70
N ARG A 180 -38.22 7.42 -8.93
CA ARG A 180 -37.64 8.70 -9.30
C ARG A 180 -36.64 9.18 -8.25
N GLN A 181 -37.00 9.14 -6.99
CA GLN A 181 -36.11 9.53 -5.88
C GLN A 181 -34.87 8.64 -5.81
N LEU A 182 -35.03 7.32 -5.95
CA LEU A 182 -33.92 6.38 -5.95
C LEU A 182 -32.93 6.65 -7.08
N LEU A 183 -33.42 6.96 -8.29
CA LEU A 183 -32.58 7.33 -9.45
C LEU A 183 -31.81 8.62 -9.20
N GLN A 184 -32.45 9.62 -8.59
CA GLN A 184 -31.78 10.87 -8.20
C GLN A 184 -30.69 10.64 -7.15
N ASP A 185 -31.00 9.85 -6.13
CA ASP A 185 -30.05 9.49 -5.06
C ASP A 185 -28.82 8.77 -5.63
N VAL A 186 -29.04 7.79 -6.51
CA VAL A 186 -27.97 7.04 -7.20
C VAL A 186 -27.11 7.98 -8.07
N SER A 187 -27.75 8.87 -8.85
CA SER A 187 -27.05 9.85 -9.68
C SER A 187 -26.17 10.78 -8.83
N SER A 188 -26.68 11.25 -7.70
CA SER A 188 -25.95 12.11 -6.77
C SER A 188 -24.74 11.40 -6.18
N ILE A 189 -24.89 10.14 -5.73
CA ILE A 189 -23.77 9.34 -5.20
C ILE A 189 -22.72 9.08 -6.27
N THR A 190 -23.13 8.69 -7.48
CA THR A 190 -22.19 8.39 -8.58
C THR A 190 -21.35 9.62 -8.95
N ARG A 191 -21.97 10.81 -9.07
CA ARG A 191 -21.24 12.06 -9.33
C ARG A 191 -20.24 12.41 -8.23
N LEU A 192 -20.60 12.18 -6.98
CA LEU A 192 -19.71 12.42 -5.83
C LEU A 192 -18.55 11.42 -5.79
N ASP A 193 -18.80 10.14 -6.12
CA ASP A 193 -17.79 9.08 -6.18
C ASP A 193 -16.74 9.28 -7.28
N GLU A 194 -17.15 9.86 -8.41
CA GLU A 194 -16.26 10.19 -9.55
C GLU A 194 -15.36 11.41 -9.27
N GLY A 195 -15.29 11.82 -8.02
CA GLY A 195 -14.36 12.84 -7.54
C GLY A 195 -14.90 14.27 -7.66
N GLY A 196 -16.16 14.46 -8.05
CA GLY A 196 -16.81 15.78 -8.08
C GLY A 196 -16.21 16.78 -9.08
N GLN A 197 -15.34 16.35 -9.99
CA GLN A 197 -14.63 17.22 -10.95
C GLN A 197 -15.58 17.92 -11.95
N MET A 198 -16.78 17.36 -12.14
CA MET A 198 -17.82 17.93 -13.02
C MET A 198 -18.95 18.61 -12.23
N ILE A 199 -18.78 18.82 -10.92
CA ILE A 199 -19.81 19.46 -10.10
C ILE A 199 -19.44 20.94 -9.97
N ASP A 200 -20.24 21.79 -10.61
CA ASP A 200 -20.06 23.24 -10.54
C ASP A 200 -20.23 23.75 -9.12
N ARG A 201 -19.39 24.67 -8.72
CA ARG A 201 -19.48 25.41 -7.47
C ARG A 201 -19.85 26.84 -7.75
N THR A 202 -20.79 27.37 -7.01
CA THR A 202 -21.25 28.74 -7.07
C THR A 202 -21.29 29.33 -5.67
N GLU A 203 -21.49 30.62 -5.57
CA GLU A 203 -21.76 31.26 -4.29
C GLU A 203 -23.19 30.94 -3.84
N VAL A 204 -23.35 30.34 -2.66
CA VAL A 204 -24.62 29.88 -2.10
C VAL A 204 -24.83 30.51 -0.72
N ASP A 205 -26.00 31.11 -0.48
CA ASP A 205 -26.46 31.55 0.84
C ASP A 205 -27.17 30.40 1.55
N LEU A 206 -26.49 29.77 2.53
CA LEU A 206 -27.05 28.67 3.33
C LEU A 206 -28.28 29.10 4.14
N ARG A 207 -28.39 30.38 4.55
CA ARG A 207 -29.57 30.86 5.26
C ARG A 207 -30.81 30.79 4.37
N ALA A 208 -30.71 31.31 3.16
CA ALA A 208 -31.81 31.26 2.18
C ALA A 208 -32.16 29.80 1.79
N LEU A 209 -31.13 28.98 1.53
CA LEU A 209 -31.30 27.58 1.16
C LEU A 209 -31.99 26.75 2.27
N ILE A 210 -31.61 26.92 3.54
CA ILE A 210 -32.26 26.26 4.66
C ILE A 210 -33.72 26.73 4.79
N GLY A 211 -33.99 28.02 4.59
CA GLY A 211 -35.33 28.56 4.54
C GLY A 211 -36.21 27.96 3.45
N GLU A 212 -35.63 27.70 2.26
CA GLU A 212 -36.30 27.01 1.17
C GLU A 212 -36.63 25.55 1.53
N VAL A 213 -35.68 24.80 2.09
CA VAL A 213 -35.95 23.43 2.59
C VAL A 213 -37.09 23.40 3.62
N ILE A 214 -37.10 24.34 4.54
CA ILE A 214 -38.18 24.43 5.56
C ILE A 214 -39.52 24.71 4.88
N THR A 215 -39.55 25.62 3.91
CA THR A 215 -40.77 25.96 3.15
C THR A 215 -41.30 24.75 2.39
N ASP A 216 -40.42 24.04 1.67
CA ASP A 216 -40.76 22.86 0.87
C ASP A 216 -41.23 21.68 1.74
N THR A 217 -40.71 21.56 2.96
CA THR A 217 -41.11 20.49 3.90
C THR A 217 -42.27 20.88 4.80
N ALA A 218 -42.71 22.14 4.81
CA ALA A 218 -43.76 22.64 5.70
C ALA A 218 -45.08 21.85 5.59
N PRO A 219 -45.61 21.49 4.41
CA PRO A 219 -46.85 20.73 4.32
C PRO A 219 -46.76 19.36 5.01
N GLU A 220 -45.62 18.67 4.82
CA GLU A 220 -45.40 17.35 5.42
C GLU A 220 -45.13 17.44 6.90
N SER A 221 -44.36 18.45 7.33
CA SER A 221 -44.11 18.75 8.75
C SER A 221 -45.43 19.03 9.48
N ALA A 222 -46.28 19.88 8.93
CA ALA A 222 -47.61 20.19 9.50
C ALA A 222 -48.52 18.95 9.58
N ARG A 223 -48.56 18.13 8.53
CA ARG A 223 -49.32 16.89 8.49
C ARG A 223 -48.91 15.90 9.58
N ARG A 224 -47.61 15.87 9.93
CA ARG A 224 -47.05 14.99 10.97
C ARG A 224 -46.93 15.65 12.33
N GLY A 225 -47.33 16.91 12.47
CA GLY A 225 -47.26 17.64 13.72
C GLY A 225 -45.84 18.03 14.15
N PHE A 226 -44.93 18.21 13.20
CA PHE A 226 -43.57 18.67 13.48
C PHE A 226 -43.46 20.19 13.38
N THR A 227 -42.62 20.74 14.27
CA THR A 227 -42.13 22.12 14.21
C THR A 227 -40.66 22.12 13.87
N VAL A 228 -40.27 22.98 12.93
CA VAL A 228 -38.86 23.16 12.53
C VAL A 228 -38.41 24.54 13.02
N HIS A 229 -37.37 24.56 13.82
CA HIS A 229 -36.78 25.79 14.36
C HIS A 229 -35.46 26.06 13.66
N TRP A 230 -35.35 27.21 13.02
CA TRP A 230 -34.16 27.76 12.43
C TRP A 230 -34.14 29.27 12.65
N THR A 231 -33.04 29.76 13.24
CA THR A 231 -32.85 31.20 13.45
C THR A 231 -31.46 31.61 13.00
N CYS A 232 -31.43 32.45 11.98
CA CYS A 232 -30.22 33.06 11.52
C CYS A 232 -30.59 34.39 10.82
N ASP A 233 -30.07 35.49 11.32
CA ASP A 233 -30.46 36.84 10.87
C ASP A 233 -29.56 37.39 9.75
N ARG A 234 -28.52 36.68 9.37
CA ARG A 234 -27.55 37.12 8.37
C ARG A 234 -27.31 36.06 7.30
N PRO A 235 -26.88 36.46 6.10
CA PRO A 235 -26.45 35.53 5.06
C PRO A 235 -25.26 34.69 5.52
N LEU A 236 -25.22 33.42 5.12
CA LEU A 236 -24.14 32.47 5.36
C LEU A 236 -23.60 31.98 4.02
N THR A 237 -22.67 32.75 3.46
CA THR A 237 -22.16 32.49 2.11
C THR A 237 -21.08 31.42 2.09
N VAL A 238 -21.21 30.46 1.20
CA VAL A 238 -20.22 29.40 0.94
C VAL A 238 -20.02 29.22 -0.57
N GLU A 239 -18.86 28.76 -0.97
CA GLU A 239 -18.58 28.32 -2.34
C GLU A 239 -18.91 26.83 -2.46
N GLY A 240 -20.00 26.50 -3.11
CA GLY A 240 -20.50 25.13 -3.14
C GLY A 240 -21.46 24.82 -4.26
N ASN A 241 -21.97 23.60 -4.28
CA ASN A 241 -23.07 23.21 -5.16
C ASN A 241 -24.40 23.28 -4.41
N GLU A 242 -25.27 24.16 -4.89
CA GLU A 242 -26.56 24.44 -4.26
C GLU A 242 -27.42 23.19 -4.10
N GLY A 243 -27.52 22.33 -5.15
CA GLY A 243 -28.32 21.12 -5.12
C GLY A 243 -27.82 20.10 -4.09
N LEU A 244 -26.48 19.96 -3.95
CA LEU A 244 -25.92 19.08 -2.92
C LEU A 244 -26.15 19.64 -1.50
N LEU A 245 -25.97 20.94 -1.31
CA LEU A 245 -26.23 21.58 -0.02
C LEU A 245 -27.71 21.51 0.36
N TYR A 246 -28.62 21.75 -0.61
CA TYR A 246 -30.05 21.54 -0.43
C TYR A 246 -30.35 20.10 -0.02
N SER A 247 -29.73 19.13 -0.67
CA SER A 247 -29.92 17.70 -0.36
C SER A 247 -29.47 17.32 1.04
N VAL A 248 -28.45 18.01 1.61
CA VAL A 248 -28.02 17.79 3.00
C VAL A 248 -29.17 18.07 3.98
N PHE A 249 -29.70 19.29 3.95
CA PHE A 249 -30.75 19.70 4.88
C PHE A 249 -32.07 18.98 4.60
N ARG A 250 -32.39 18.74 3.32
CA ARG A 250 -33.59 18.00 2.93
C ARG A 250 -33.55 16.55 3.45
N ASN A 251 -32.46 15.82 3.24
CA ASN A 251 -32.34 14.44 3.70
C ASN A 251 -32.36 14.33 5.25
N LEU A 252 -31.74 15.27 5.95
CA LEU A 252 -31.79 15.30 7.42
C LEU A 252 -33.20 15.55 7.90
N THR A 253 -33.96 16.50 7.28
CA THR A 253 -35.34 16.80 7.62
C THR A 253 -36.25 15.61 7.29
N ASP A 254 -36.17 15.02 6.11
CA ASP A 254 -36.95 13.85 5.72
C ASP A 254 -36.68 12.66 6.65
N ASN A 255 -35.42 12.48 7.09
CA ASN A 255 -35.04 11.44 8.03
C ASN A 255 -35.72 11.66 9.41
N ALA A 256 -35.69 12.88 9.93
CA ALA A 256 -36.36 13.22 11.19
C ALA A 256 -37.88 13.02 11.10
N LEU A 257 -38.52 13.52 10.05
CA LEU A 257 -39.93 13.37 9.81
C LEU A 257 -40.41 11.92 9.72
N ASN A 258 -39.58 11.05 9.08
CA ASN A 258 -39.96 9.66 8.79
C ASN A 258 -39.61 8.68 9.92
N TYR A 259 -38.56 8.95 10.70
CA TYR A 259 -37.96 7.93 11.55
C TYR A 259 -37.76 8.33 13.02
N SER A 260 -37.73 9.63 13.35
CA SER A 260 -37.40 10.04 14.71
C SER A 260 -38.48 9.65 15.73
N GLY A 261 -39.75 9.67 15.33
CA GLY A 261 -40.89 9.52 16.25
C GLY A 261 -41.11 10.74 17.18
N GLY A 262 -40.39 11.83 16.90
CA GLY A 262 -40.52 13.10 17.61
C GLY A 262 -41.54 14.04 16.96
N ASN A 263 -41.45 15.29 17.32
CA ASN A 263 -42.30 16.38 16.78
C ASN A 263 -41.57 17.72 16.63
N ARG A 264 -40.22 17.74 16.83
CA ARG A 264 -39.44 18.96 16.77
C ARG A 264 -38.10 18.70 16.09
N ILE A 265 -37.73 19.63 15.21
CA ILE A 265 -36.41 19.69 14.57
C ILE A 265 -35.81 21.04 14.90
N ASP A 266 -34.57 21.03 15.37
CA ASP A 266 -33.78 22.22 15.62
C ASP A 266 -32.55 22.26 14.73
N ILE A 267 -32.40 23.33 13.94
CA ILE A 267 -31.23 23.62 13.11
C ILE A 267 -30.55 24.84 13.74
N ALA A 268 -29.26 24.76 14.01
CA ALA A 268 -28.52 25.85 14.61
C ALA A 268 -27.12 25.98 13.99
N LEU A 269 -26.70 27.22 13.78
CA LEU A 269 -25.29 27.55 13.59
C LEU A 269 -24.65 27.58 14.97
N THR A 270 -23.75 26.65 15.24
CA THR A 270 -23.14 26.45 16.56
C THR A 270 -21.84 27.19 16.75
N ASP A 271 -21.09 27.34 15.65
CA ASP A 271 -19.81 28.03 15.64
C ASP A 271 -19.48 28.53 14.24
N GLU A 272 -18.60 29.51 14.16
CA GLU A 272 -18.07 30.07 12.92
C GLU A 272 -16.61 30.42 13.06
N THR A 273 -15.82 29.93 12.12
CA THR A 273 -14.42 30.29 11.99
C THR A 273 -14.19 31.06 10.67
N ASP A 274 -12.97 31.50 10.42
CA ASP A 274 -12.64 32.22 9.20
C ASP A 274 -12.86 31.36 7.95
N ASP A 275 -12.73 30.04 8.06
CA ASP A 275 -12.73 29.08 6.96
C ASP A 275 -13.99 28.21 6.87
N ARG A 276 -14.82 28.13 7.91
CA ARG A 276 -16.00 27.22 7.95
C ARG A 276 -17.13 27.70 8.86
N TYR A 277 -18.31 27.16 8.60
CA TYR A 277 -19.49 27.20 9.47
C TYR A 277 -19.68 25.84 10.12
N GLU A 278 -20.00 25.80 11.43
CA GLU A 278 -20.35 24.59 12.17
C GLU A 278 -21.85 24.59 12.47
N PHE A 279 -22.53 23.50 12.11
CA PHE A 279 -23.96 23.32 12.26
C PHE A 279 -24.29 22.19 13.20
N SER A 280 -25.43 22.34 13.88
CA SER A 280 -26.12 21.27 14.58
C SER A 280 -27.52 21.12 14.01
N PHE A 281 -27.87 19.92 13.57
CA PHE A 281 -29.20 19.51 13.18
C PHE A 281 -29.67 18.45 14.18
N SER A 282 -30.78 18.64 14.86
CA SER A 282 -31.23 17.69 15.86
C SER A 282 -32.76 17.50 15.84
N ASP A 283 -33.19 16.31 16.21
CA ASP A 283 -34.59 15.98 16.49
C ASP A 283 -34.77 15.63 17.98
N ASN A 284 -36.04 15.62 18.44
CA ASN A 284 -36.41 15.24 19.80
C ASN A 284 -37.09 13.85 19.84
N GLY A 285 -36.74 12.97 18.95
CA GLY A 285 -37.33 11.64 18.85
C GLY A 285 -36.75 10.62 19.85
N THR A 286 -36.84 9.34 19.46
CA THR A 286 -36.39 8.23 20.31
C THR A 286 -34.88 7.96 20.23
N GLY A 287 -34.19 8.55 19.27
CA GLY A 287 -32.79 8.17 18.96
C GLY A 287 -32.68 6.77 18.36
N VAL A 288 -31.47 6.23 18.40
CA VAL A 288 -31.16 4.89 17.88
C VAL A 288 -30.32 4.10 18.89
N ASN A 289 -30.34 2.75 18.81
CA ASN A 289 -29.42 1.94 19.60
C ASN A 289 -27.96 2.32 19.23
N PRO A 290 -27.08 2.57 20.21
CA PRO A 290 -25.69 2.98 19.98
C PRO A 290 -24.92 2.09 19.02
N GLU A 291 -25.23 0.80 18.92
CA GLU A 291 -24.62 -0.13 17.97
C GLU A 291 -24.85 0.25 16.50
N HIS A 292 -25.92 0.99 16.19
CA HIS A 292 -26.25 1.43 14.83
C HIS A 292 -25.58 2.75 14.42
N LEU A 293 -25.14 3.58 15.39
CA LEU A 293 -24.57 4.90 15.12
C LEU A 293 -23.41 4.89 14.11
N PRO A 294 -22.43 3.96 14.20
CA PRO A 294 -21.31 3.92 13.25
C PRO A 294 -21.72 3.64 11.80
N TYR A 295 -22.87 2.99 11.62
CA TYR A 295 -23.33 2.52 10.31
C TYR A 295 -24.38 3.41 9.65
N LEU A 296 -24.87 4.46 10.33
CA LEU A 296 -25.95 5.30 9.81
C LEU A 296 -25.61 5.99 8.48
N PHE A 297 -24.34 6.25 8.22
CA PHE A 297 -23.86 6.85 6.97
C PHE A 297 -23.49 5.81 5.88
N GLU A 298 -23.64 4.51 6.18
CA GLU A 298 -23.40 3.48 5.17
C GLU A 298 -24.53 3.43 4.14
N ARG A 299 -24.20 3.16 2.91
CA ARG A 299 -25.15 3.08 1.79
C ARG A 299 -26.08 1.90 1.98
N PHE A 300 -27.39 2.13 1.81
CA PHE A 300 -28.45 1.15 1.97
C PHE A 300 -28.60 0.59 3.41
N TYR A 301 -27.88 1.18 4.36
CA TYR A 301 -28.03 0.78 5.75
C TYR A 301 -29.39 1.19 6.30
N ARG A 302 -30.04 0.29 7.02
CA ARG A 302 -31.34 0.50 7.65
C ARG A 302 -31.42 -0.34 8.91
N ILE A 303 -31.85 0.26 10.00
CA ILE A 303 -32.04 -0.40 11.30
C ILE A 303 -33.17 -1.44 11.20
N ASP A 304 -34.28 -1.09 10.56
CA ASP A 304 -35.44 -1.96 10.34
C ASP A 304 -35.83 -1.95 8.85
N LYS A 305 -35.56 -3.04 8.16
CA LYS A 305 -35.87 -3.21 6.71
C LYS A 305 -37.37 -3.22 6.43
N GLY A 306 -38.20 -3.64 7.36
CA GLY A 306 -39.66 -3.73 7.18
C GLY A 306 -40.34 -2.39 7.32
N ARG A 307 -40.04 -1.66 8.40
CA ARG A 307 -40.65 -0.35 8.72
C ARG A 307 -40.19 0.74 7.74
N SER A 308 -38.90 0.74 7.39
CA SER A 308 -38.33 1.72 6.47
C SER A 308 -38.78 1.52 5.02
N ARG A 309 -39.17 0.30 4.59
CA ARG A 309 -39.79 0.09 3.27
C ARG A 309 -41.18 0.74 3.18
N ARG A 310 -41.97 0.69 4.25
CA ARG A 310 -43.31 1.35 4.30
C ARG A 310 -43.18 2.87 4.31
N ALA A 311 -42.11 3.40 4.93
CA ALA A 311 -41.84 4.83 4.98
C ALA A 311 -41.17 5.38 3.68
N GLY A 312 -40.88 4.52 2.70
CA GLY A 312 -40.37 4.94 1.39
C GLY A 312 -38.87 5.23 1.31
N GLY A 313 -38.11 5.07 2.40
CA GLY A 313 -36.70 5.42 2.42
C GLY A 313 -35.84 4.55 1.50
N THR A 314 -34.85 5.13 0.84
CA THR A 314 -33.89 4.45 -0.05
C THR A 314 -32.71 3.85 0.72
N GLY A 315 -32.38 4.37 1.91
CA GLY A 315 -31.17 4.06 2.66
C GLY A 315 -29.92 4.73 2.08
N LEU A 316 -30.09 5.70 1.19
CA LEU A 316 -29.02 6.48 0.58
C LEU A 316 -28.91 7.89 1.14
N GLY A 317 -29.98 8.43 1.73
CA GLY A 317 -30.06 9.83 2.14
C GLY A 317 -28.91 10.28 3.07
N LEU A 318 -28.63 9.53 4.15
CA LEU A 318 -27.52 9.89 5.07
C LEU A 318 -26.15 9.70 4.44
N ALA A 319 -25.98 8.74 3.52
CA ALA A 319 -24.75 8.60 2.76
C ALA A 319 -24.54 9.79 1.79
N ILE A 320 -25.62 10.31 1.19
CA ILE A 320 -25.58 11.54 0.37
C ILE A 320 -25.20 12.73 1.26
N VAL A 321 -25.80 12.86 2.44
CA VAL A 321 -25.44 13.92 3.40
C VAL A 321 -23.94 13.90 3.71
N ARG A 322 -23.40 12.75 4.08
CA ARG A 322 -21.96 12.62 4.39
C ARG A 322 -21.09 13.00 3.20
N ASN A 323 -21.37 12.45 2.02
CA ASN A 323 -20.56 12.70 0.83
C ASN A 323 -20.66 14.17 0.36
N ALA A 324 -21.84 14.79 0.45
CA ALA A 324 -22.03 16.20 0.13
C ALA A 324 -21.25 17.10 1.09
N ILE A 325 -21.26 16.81 2.38
CA ILE A 325 -20.48 17.57 3.39
C ILE A 325 -18.97 17.41 3.13
N LEU A 326 -18.50 16.18 2.88
CA LEU A 326 -17.10 15.93 2.54
C LEU A 326 -16.68 16.64 1.24
N PHE A 327 -17.55 16.67 0.23
CA PHE A 327 -17.32 17.43 -1.02
C PHE A 327 -17.12 18.92 -0.75
N HIS A 328 -17.81 19.48 0.24
CA HIS A 328 -17.68 20.89 0.67
C HIS A 328 -16.59 21.10 1.74
N GLY A 329 -15.61 20.18 1.85
CA GLY A 329 -14.48 20.33 2.77
C GLY A 329 -14.85 20.25 4.26
N GLY A 330 -16.04 19.72 4.56
CA GLY A 330 -16.58 19.59 5.90
C GLY A 330 -16.38 18.22 6.53
N ARG A 331 -16.87 18.07 7.75
CA ARG A 331 -16.95 16.80 8.49
C ARG A 331 -18.36 16.66 9.06
N ILE A 332 -18.81 15.43 9.32
CA ILE A 332 -20.09 15.15 9.96
C ILE A 332 -19.97 14.02 10.96
N GLU A 333 -20.67 14.18 12.07
CA GLU A 333 -20.80 13.20 13.16
C GLU A 333 -22.26 13.11 13.59
N VAL A 334 -22.64 11.95 14.15
CA VAL A 334 -23.99 11.71 14.68
C VAL A 334 -23.89 11.12 16.08
N ALA A 335 -24.78 11.55 16.97
CA ALA A 335 -24.88 11.02 18.32
C ALA A 335 -26.33 11.01 18.78
N ASN A 336 -26.66 10.16 19.78
CA ASN A 336 -27.87 10.27 20.52
C ASN A 336 -27.80 11.49 21.44
N ARG A 337 -28.94 12.20 21.60
CA ARG A 337 -29.08 13.27 22.59
C ARG A 337 -29.41 12.69 23.95
N PRO A 338 -28.90 13.27 25.05
CA PRO A 338 -29.25 12.84 26.39
C PRO A 338 -30.77 12.95 26.70
N GLU A 339 -31.42 13.96 26.08
CA GLU A 339 -32.85 14.24 26.25
C GLU A 339 -33.74 13.45 25.28
N GLY A 340 -33.15 12.59 24.44
CA GLY A 340 -33.82 11.84 23.38
C GLY A 340 -33.65 12.48 22.02
N GLY A 341 -33.68 11.63 20.99
CA GLY A 341 -33.45 11.99 19.57
C GLY A 341 -32.01 11.89 19.14
N LEU A 342 -31.76 12.29 17.89
CA LEU A 342 -30.45 12.34 17.28
C LEU A 342 -29.93 13.78 17.15
N VAL A 343 -28.62 13.93 17.16
CA VAL A 343 -27.95 15.16 16.78
C VAL A 343 -26.88 14.86 15.73
N PHE A 344 -26.95 15.56 14.61
CA PHE A 344 -25.93 15.60 13.58
C PHE A 344 -25.16 16.91 13.75
N ARG A 345 -23.83 16.80 13.94
CA ARG A 345 -22.92 17.95 13.98
C ARG A 345 -22.06 17.90 12.73
N PHE A 346 -22.03 19.00 12.00
CA PHE A 346 -21.27 19.04 10.74
C PHE A 346 -20.75 20.43 10.45
N SER A 347 -19.68 20.47 9.63
CA SER A 347 -19.11 21.70 9.13
C SER A 347 -19.23 21.82 7.62
N ILE A 348 -19.25 23.06 7.12
CA ILE A 348 -19.21 23.39 5.70
C ILE A 348 -18.14 24.46 5.54
N ALA A 349 -17.17 24.23 4.65
CA ALA A 349 -16.13 25.22 4.36
C ALA A 349 -16.71 26.42 3.59
N LYS A 350 -16.29 27.65 3.95
CA LYS A 350 -16.71 28.90 3.28
C LYS A 350 -16.18 28.98 1.85
N LYS A 351 -14.94 28.51 1.65
CA LYS A 351 -14.32 28.41 0.31
C LYS A 351 -13.94 26.96 0.06
N GLY A 352 -14.19 26.46 -1.13
CA GLY A 352 -13.77 25.13 -1.53
C GLY A 352 -12.24 25.04 -1.42
N GLU A 353 -11.72 24.03 -0.68
CA GLU A 353 -10.29 23.71 -0.77
C GLU A 353 -9.96 23.37 -2.23
N ALA A 354 -9.14 24.21 -2.87
CA ALA A 354 -8.49 23.81 -4.09
C ALA A 354 -7.62 22.58 -3.75
N LYS A 355 -8.05 21.39 -4.17
CA LYS A 355 -7.19 20.20 -4.08
C LYS A 355 -5.86 20.53 -4.72
N ARG A 356 -4.81 20.62 -3.90
CA ARG A 356 -3.41 20.58 -4.31
C ARG A 356 -3.06 19.21 -4.88
#